data_681b4a8d4299c6bc3245d7c4e2979048
#
_entry.id   681b4a8d4299c6bc3245d7c4e2979048
#
_cell.length_a   1.000
_cell.length_b   1.000
_cell.length_c   1.000
_cell.angle_alpha   90.00
_cell.angle_beta   90.00
_cell.angle_gamma   90.00
#
_symmetry.space_group_name_H-M   'P 1'
#
loop_
_entity.id
_entity.type
_entity.pdbx_description
1 polymer ?
#
loop_
_entity_poly.entity_id
_entity_poly.type
_entity_poly.pdbx_seq_one_letter_code
_entity_poly.pdbx_strand_id
1 'polypeptide(L)'
;MWNGKKKAVTFSYDDGVEQDRRLIALFNKYEMKATFNQNSGIQTRADTFTQGNIVIHRMNQKDMRELYKGHEIASHTLTHANLKGLDEETVYNEISTDIRNLEAFYEQKIAGFVFPFGTYDESAFRILK
;
A
#
# COMPACT_ATOMS: atom_id res chain seq x y z
N MET A 1 15.02 -17.97 10.63
CA MET A 1 14.19 -17.67 9.47
C MET A 1 12.93 -18.52 9.59
N TRP A 2 11.75 -17.99 9.41
CA TRP A 2 10.44 -18.65 9.49
C TRP A 2 10.13 -19.41 10.81
N ASN A 3 10.72 -19.04 11.94
CA ASN A 3 10.53 -19.72 13.23
C ASN A 3 10.61 -21.26 13.14
N GLY A 4 11.59 -21.78 12.38
CA GLY A 4 11.79 -23.22 12.17
C GLY A 4 10.87 -23.87 11.11
N LYS A 5 9.96 -23.12 10.50
CA LYS A 5 9.11 -23.63 9.42
C LYS A 5 9.88 -23.72 8.11
N LYS A 6 9.58 -24.74 7.30
CA LYS A 6 10.23 -24.96 6.00
C LYS A 6 9.67 -24.08 4.87
N LYS A 7 8.45 -23.56 5.04
CA LYS A 7 7.74 -22.72 4.06
C LYS A 7 7.00 -21.61 4.78
N ALA A 8 6.84 -20.47 4.10
CA ALA A 8 5.98 -19.38 4.51
C ALA A 8 5.12 -18.95 3.30
N VAL A 9 3.94 -18.42 3.59
CA VAL A 9 3.08 -17.75 2.61
C VAL A 9 2.93 -16.31 3.06
N THR A 10 3.09 -15.39 2.13
CA THR A 10 2.86 -13.96 2.34
C THR A 10 1.74 -13.49 1.42
N PHE A 11 0.99 -12.52 1.89
CA PHE A 11 -0.09 -11.88 1.13
C PHE A 11 0.18 -10.39 1.07
N SER A 12 0.10 -9.81 -0.13
CA SER A 12 0.30 -8.38 -0.36
C SER A 12 -0.78 -7.89 -1.32
N TYR A 13 -1.45 -6.79 -0.96
CA TYR A 13 -2.56 -6.21 -1.70
C TYR A 13 -2.39 -4.70 -1.79
N ASP A 14 -2.79 -4.14 -2.92
CA ASP A 14 -2.52 -2.75 -3.28
C ASP A 14 -3.79 -1.89 -3.20
N ASP A 15 -3.58 -0.58 -3.19
CA ASP A 15 -4.56 0.47 -3.48
C ASP A 15 -5.55 0.85 -2.37
N GLY A 16 -5.72 0.07 -1.32
CA GLY A 16 -6.67 0.40 -0.25
C GLY A 16 -8.11 0.53 -0.74
N VAL A 17 -8.65 -0.55 -1.30
CA VAL A 17 -9.95 -0.58 -1.98
C VAL A 17 -11.09 -1.09 -1.09
N GLU A 18 -12.34 -0.78 -1.45
CA GLU A 18 -13.53 -1.23 -0.68
C GLU A 18 -13.63 -2.76 -0.54
N GLN A 19 -13.07 -3.52 -1.49
CA GLN A 19 -13.02 -4.99 -1.44
C GLN A 19 -12.18 -5.53 -0.28
N ASP A 20 -11.24 -4.74 0.25
CA ASP A 20 -10.39 -5.13 1.38
C ASP A 20 -11.20 -5.42 2.64
N ARG A 21 -12.37 -4.81 2.81
CA ARG A 21 -13.28 -5.10 3.93
C ARG A 21 -13.60 -6.59 4.03
N ARG A 22 -13.94 -7.21 2.91
CA ARG A 22 -14.23 -8.65 2.85
C ARG A 22 -12.98 -9.49 3.02
N LEU A 23 -11.90 -9.07 2.40
CA LEU A 23 -10.61 -9.78 2.46
C LEU A 23 -10.05 -9.81 3.87
N ILE A 24 -10.04 -8.66 4.57
CA ILE A 24 -9.58 -8.54 5.95
C ILE A 24 -10.46 -9.36 6.91
N ALA A 25 -11.77 -9.38 6.69
CA ALA A 25 -12.65 -10.23 7.49
C ALA A 25 -12.29 -11.71 7.37
N LEU A 26 -11.88 -12.17 6.18
CA LEU A 26 -11.39 -13.54 5.97
C LEU A 26 -10.05 -13.77 6.66
N PHE A 27 -9.08 -12.87 6.51
CA PHE A 27 -7.79 -12.98 7.18
C PHE A 27 -7.95 -13.04 8.71
N ASN A 28 -8.75 -12.16 9.26
CA ASN A 28 -9.01 -12.14 10.70
C ASN A 28 -9.71 -13.42 11.18
N LYS A 29 -10.67 -13.96 10.41
CA LYS A 29 -11.34 -15.24 10.72
C LYS A 29 -10.36 -16.40 10.81
N TYR A 30 -9.32 -16.42 9.97
CA TYR A 30 -8.34 -17.49 9.92
C TYR A 30 -7.01 -17.15 10.61
N GLU A 31 -6.97 -16.07 11.39
CA GLU A 31 -5.79 -15.59 12.11
C GLU A 31 -4.56 -15.36 11.20
N MET A 32 -4.83 -14.98 9.95
CA MET A 32 -3.80 -14.72 8.95
C MET A 32 -3.48 -13.22 8.89
N LYS A 33 -2.28 -12.90 8.45
CA LYS A 33 -1.80 -11.52 8.27
C LYS A 33 -1.47 -11.26 6.81
N ALA A 34 -1.58 -9.99 6.42
CA ALA A 34 -1.22 -9.52 5.10
C ALA A 34 -0.57 -8.14 5.19
N THR A 35 0.12 -7.75 4.13
CA THR A 35 0.59 -6.39 3.88
C THR A 35 -0.40 -5.69 2.95
N PHE A 36 -0.79 -4.47 3.30
CA PHE A 36 -1.64 -3.61 2.48
C PHE A 36 -0.86 -2.37 2.07
N ASN A 37 -0.62 -2.23 0.77
CA ASN A 37 0.16 -1.17 0.16
C ASN A 37 -0.77 -0.01 -0.21
N GLN A 38 -0.55 1.16 0.37
CA GLN A 38 -1.51 2.27 0.32
C GLN A 38 -0.92 3.52 -0.32
N ASN A 39 -1.82 4.34 -0.88
CA ASN A 39 -1.52 5.62 -1.53
C ASN A 39 -2.19 6.74 -0.73
N SER A 40 -1.45 7.45 0.10
CA SER A 40 -2.07 8.42 1.02
C SER A 40 -2.67 9.65 0.35
N GLY A 41 -2.31 9.95 -0.90
CA GLY A 41 -2.82 11.11 -1.64
C GLY A 41 -4.16 10.90 -2.36
N ILE A 42 -4.62 9.66 -2.49
CA ILE A 42 -5.82 9.30 -3.27
C ILE A 42 -6.77 8.36 -2.51
N GLN A 43 -6.88 8.54 -1.20
CA GLN A 43 -7.72 7.69 -0.33
C GLN A 43 -9.09 8.33 -0.07
N THR A 44 -9.88 8.45 -1.13
CA THR A 44 -11.30 8.80 -1.02
C THR A 44 -12.14 7.84 -1.89
N ARG A 45 -13.42 7.67 -1.52
CA ARG A 45 -14.33 6.84 -2.30
C ARG A 45 -14.60 7.41 -3.71
N ALA A 46 -14.31 8.69 -3.93
CA ALA A 46 -14.41 9.34 -5.24
C ALA A 46 -13.25 8.92 -6.16
N ASP A 47 -12.11 8.52 -5.58
CA ASP A 47 -10.97 8.02 -6.33
C ASP A 47 -11.28 6.59 -6.80
N THR A 48 -11.36 6.43 -8.11
CA THR A 48 -11.74 5.16 -8.73
C THR A 48 -10.79 4.81 -9.87
N PHE A 49 -10.70 3.52 -10.14
CA PHE A 49 -10.08 3.03 -11.37
C PHE A 49 -10.88 1.84 -11.92
N THR A 50 -10.59 1.45 -13.14
CA THR A 50 -11.31 0.37 -13.81
C THR A 50 -10.38 -0.83 -13.99
N GLN A 51 -10.85 -2.01 -13.60
CA GLN A 51 -10.20 -3.28 -13.86
C GLN A 51 -11.13 -4.18 -14.67
N GLY A 52 -10.82 -4.39 -15.93
CA GLY A 52 -11.75 -5.00 -16.88
C GLY A 52 -13.01 -4.15 -17.02
N ASN A 53 -14.17 -4.73 -16.70
CA ASN A 53 -15.46 -4.05 -16.73
C ASN A 53 -15.96 -3.59 -15.35
N ILE A 54 -15.10 -3.65 -14.33
CA ILE A 54 -15.49 -3.36 -12.96
C ILE A 54 -14.84 -2.03 -12.53
N VAL A 55 -15.67 -1.12 -12.01
CA VAL A 55 -15.20 0.10 -11.35
C VAL A 55 -14.80 -0.25 -9.92
N ILE A 56 -13.56 0.02 -9.58
CA ILE A 56 -13.00 -0.18 -8.25
C ILE A 56 -12.99 1.15 -7.51
N HIS A 57 -13.54 1.19 -6.32
CA HIS A 57 -13.54 2.35 -5.45
C HIS A 57 -12.46 2.22 -4.38
N ARG A 58 -11.66 3.27 -4.21
CA ARG A 58 -10.75 3.36 -3.07
C ARG A 58 -11.56 3.60 -1.79
N MET A 59 -10.98 3.23 -0.67
CA MET A 59 -11.61 3.41 0.62
C MET A 59 -11.39 4.84 1.13
N ASN A 60 -12.34 5.39 1.87
CA ASN A 60 -12.10 6.65 2.57
C ASN A 60 -11.06 6.44 3.68
N GLN A 61 -10.09 7.34 3.74
CA GLN A 61 -9.01 7.27 4.73
C GLN A 61 -9.51 7.08 6.17
N LYS A 62 -10.57 7.79 6.55
CA LYS A 62 -11.16 7.71 7.91
C LYS A 62 -11.56 6.30 8.34
N ASP A 63 -11.88 5.41 7.38
CA ASP A 63 -12.33 4.06 7.63
C ASP A 63 -11.17 3.05 7.73
N MET A 64 -9.98 3.46 7.29
CA MET A 64 -8.86 2.55 7.07
C MET A 64 -8.15 2.15 8.36
N ARG A 65 -7.94 3.09 9.30
CA ARG A 65 -7.14 2.87 10.51
C ARG A 65 -7.61 1.67 11.32
N GLU A 66 -8.90 1.60 11.60
CA GLU A 66 -9.47 0.50 12.39
C GLU A 66 -9.57 -0.79 11.56
N LEU A 67 -9.90 -0.67 10.27
CA LEU A 67 -10.05 -1.82 9.39
C LEU A 67 -8.73 -2.61 9.25
N TYR A 68 -7.62 -1.92 8.97
CA TYR A 68 -6.32 -2.58 8.74
C TYR A 68 -5.55 -2.91 10.02
N LYS A 69 -6.13 -2.66 11.19
CA LYS A 69 -5.48 -2.92 12.47
C LYS A 69 -5.00 -4.37 12.60
N GLY A 70 -3.72 -4.50 12.92
CA GLY A 70 -3.08 -5.81 13.09
C GLY A 70 -2.56 -6.43 11.78
N HIS A 71 -2.68 -5.74 10.65
CA HIS A 71 -1.99 -6.03 9.40
C HIS A 71 -0.81 -5.07 9.20
N GLU A 72 0.09 -5.41 8.29
CA GLU A 72 1.17 -4.52 7.90
C GLU A 72 0.66 -3.49 6.89
N ILE A 73 1.10 -2.24 7.03
CA ILE A 73 0.89 -1.18 6.07
C ILE A 73 2.22 -0.87 5.40
N ALA A 74 2.20 -0.76 4.09
CA ALA A 74 3.33 -0.35 3.28
C ALA A 74 2.95 0.81 2.35
N SER A 75 3.94 1.57 1.91
CA SER A 75 3.76 2.68 0.97
C SER A 75 3.65 2.15 -0.47
N HIS A 76 2.80 2.80 -1.27
CA HIS A 76 2.60 2.51 -2.68
C HIS A 76 2.61 3.78 -3.53
N THR A 77 3.44 4.74 -3.16
CA THR A 77 3.51 6.13 -3.63
C THR A 77 2.30 6.98 -3.27
N LEU A 78 2.50 8.29 -3.27
CA LEU A 78 1.46 9.26 -2.88
C LEU A 78 0.22 9.18 -3.78
N THR A 79 0.42 9.13 -5.09
CA THR A 79 -0.65 9.23 -6.09
C THR A 79 -0.74 8.01 -7.03
N HIS A 80 -0.13 6.88 -6.66
CA HIS A 80 -0.02 5.70 -7.51
C HIS A 80 0.75 6.00 -8.82
N ALA A 81 1.80 6.82 -8.73
CA ALA A 81 2.60 7.25 -9.88
C ALA A 81 3.48 6.12 -10.42
N ASN A 82 3.57 6.02 -11.75
CA ASN A 82 4.62 5.23 -12.38
C ASN A 82 5.95 5.99 -12.26
N LEU A 83 6.83 5.53 -11.39
CA LEU A 83 8.07 6.24 -11.04
C LEU A 83 9.14 6.18 -12.13
N LYS A 84 9.02 5.27 -13.08
CA LYS A 84 10.02 5.09 -14.13
C LYS A 84 10.09 6.29 -15.07
N GLY A 85 11.26 6.90 -15.15
CA GLY A 85 11.51 8.04 -16.05
C GLY A 85 11.06 9.39 -15.52
N LEU A 86 10.60 9.46 -14.27
CA LEU A 86 10.38 10.74 -13.58
C LEU A 86 11.70 11.32 -13.08
N ASP A 87 11.72 12.63 -12.87
CA ASP A 87 12.85 13.29 -12.23
C ASP A 87 12.98 12.87 -10.75
N GLU A 88 14.20 12.98 -10.22
CA GLU A 88 14.53 12.49 -8.88
C GLU A 88 13.76 13.22 -7.77
N GLU A 89 13.44 14.50 -7.93
CA GLU A 89 12.66 15.28 -6.99
C GLU A 89 11.22 14.78 -6.92
N THR A 90 10.60 14.53 -8.07
CA THR A 90 9.24 13.97 -8.16
C THR A 90 9.19 12.58 -7.55
N VAL A 91 10.16 11.71 -7.85
CA VAL A 91 10.26 10.36 -7.25
C VAL A 91 10.40 10.44 -5.73
N TYR A 92 11.29 11.31 -5.25
CA TYR A 92 11.49 11.52 -3.81
C TYR A 92 10.19 12.00 -3.13
N ASN A 93 9.48 12.94 -3.74
CA ASN A 93 8.23 13.47 -3.20
C ASN A 93 7.12 12.43 -3.15
N GLU A 94 6.96 11.62 -4.21
CA GLU A 94 5.98 10.53 -4.25
C GLU A 94 6.21 9.49 -3.15
N ILE A 95 7.45 9.14 -2.89
CA ILE A 95 7.82 8.14 -1.89
C ILE A 95 7.79 8.72 -0.48
N SER A 96 8.55 9.81 -0.25
CA SER A 96 8.78 10.34 1.10
C SER A 96 7.52 10.97 1.71
N THR A 97 6.69 11.62 0.88
CA THR A 97 5.45 12.22 1.35
C THR A 97 4.42 11.16 1.70
N ASP A 98 4.31 10.11 0.89
CA ASP A 98 3.42 8.98 1.18
C ASP A 98 3.78 8.30 2.50
N ILE A 99 5.05 7.94 2.68
CA ILE A 99 5.54 7.32 3.91
C ILE A 99 5.20 8.20 5.13
N ARG A 100 5.53 9.51 5.09
CA ARG A 100 5.24 10.44 6.20
C ARG A 100 3.75 10.54 6.51
N ASN A 101 2.90 10.60 5.48
CA ASN A 101 1.45 10.67 5.64
C ASN A 101 0.91 9.39 6.29
N LEU A 102 1.36 8.22 5.82
CA LEU A 102 0.95 6.92 6.38
C LEU A 102 1.45 6.75 7.82
N GLU A 103 2.70 7.13 8.12
CA GLU A 103 3.24 7.10 9.49
C GLU A 103 2.44 7.98 10.44
N ALA A 104 2.11 9.20 10.02
CA ALA A 104 1.29 10.13 10.80
C ALA A 104 -0.15 9.60 11.00
N PHE A 105 -0.73 9.03 9.95
CA PHE A 105 -2.10 8.53 10.01
C PHE A 105 -2.22 7.25 10.86
N TYR A 106 -1.33 6.29 10.68
CA TYR A 106 -1.37 5.01 11.42
C TYR A 106 -0.64 5.04 12.77
N GLU A 107 0.10 6.12 13.08
CA GLU A 107 0.93 6.26 14.29
C GLU A 107 1.93 5.10 14.46
N GLN A 108 2.48 4.63 13.35
CA GLN A 108 3.46 3.55 13.32
C GLN A 108 4.51 3.79 12.23
N LYS A 109 5.67 3.16 12.35
CA LYS A 109 6.70 3.20 11.31
C LYS A 109 6.26 2.40 10.09
N ILE A 110 6.44 2.99 8.90
CA ILE A 110 6.23 2.33 7.61
C ILE A 110 7.59 1.88 7.06
N ALA A 111 7.80 0.58 6.98
CA ALA A 111 9.07 -0.01 6.53
C ALA A 111 8.97 -0.69 5.15
N GLY A 112 7.76 -0.97 4.68
CA GLY A 112 7.52 -1.60 3.39
C GLY A 112 7.22 -0.57 2.29
N PHE A 113 7.65 -0.88 1.06
CA PHE A 113 7.33 -0.11 -0.14
C PHE A 113 7.09 -1.05 -1.33
N VAL A 114 6.09 -0.73 -2.14
CA VAL A 114 5.78 -1.47 -3.38
C VAL A 114 5.68 -0.48 -4.54
N PHE A 115 6.34 -0.80 -5.65
CA PHE A 115 6.32 0.04 -6.86
C PHE A 115 4.99 -0.12 -7.61
N PRO A 116 4.25 0.97 -7.88
CA PRO A 116 3.10 0.92 -8.78
C PRO A 116 3.47 0.32 -10.13
N PHE A 117 2.57 -0.50 -10.68
CA PHE A 117 2.77 -1.22 -11.95
C PHE A 117 3.97 -2.16 -12.00
N GLY A 118 4.67 -2.40 -10.88
CA GLY A 118 5.92 -3.15 -10.84
C GLY A 118 7.07 -2.49 -11.63
N THR A 119 6.99 -1.20 -11.89
CA THR A 119 7.97 -0.46 -12.70
C THR A 119 8.83 0.45 -11.84
N TYR A 120 10.13 0.44 -12.10
CA TYR A 120 11.12 1.27 -11.41
C TYR A 120 12.36 1.50 -12.28
N ASP A 121 13.22 2.40 -11.87
CA ASP A 121 14.55 2.60 -12.39
C ASP A 121 15.59 2.77 -11.27
N GLU A 122 16.85 2.99 -11.63
CA GLU A 122 17.95 3.13 -10.68
C GLU A 122 17.75 4.32 -9.72
N SER A 123 17.10 5.41 -10.13
CA SER A 123 16.88 6.59 -9.30
C SER A 123 15.88 6.27 -8.19
N ALA A 124 14.76 5.66 -8.53
CA ALA A 124 13.75 5.22 -7.57
C ALA A 124 14.32 4.23 -6.54
N PHE A 125 15.20 3.33 -6.99
CA PHE A 125 15.83 2.35 -6.11
C PHE A 125 16.84 2.97 -5.14
N ARG A 126 17.55 4.04 -5.56
CA ARG A 126 18.48 4.77 -4.66
C ARG A 126 17.77 5.52 -3.54
N ILE A 127 16.60 6.07 -3.82
CA ILE A 127 15.82 6.84 -2.84
C ILE A 127 15.29 5.95 -1.71
N LEU A 128 15.05 4.67 -1.98
CA LEU A 128 14.56 3.70 -0.98
C LEU A 128 15.66 3.11 -0.06
N LYS A 129 16.95 3.36 -0.37
CA LYS A 129 18.09 2.89 0.44
C LYS A 129 18.42 3.86 1.57
#